data_b0305288db7ac2a0e1be2066e5050c49
#
_entry.id   b0305288db7ac2a0e1be2066e5050c49
#
_cell.length_a   1.000
_cell.length_b   1.000
_cell.length_c   1.000
_cell.angle_alpha   90.00
_cell.angle_beta   90.00
_cell.angle_gamma   90.00
#
_symmetry.space_group_name_H-M   'P 1'
#
loop_
_entity.id
_entity.type
_entity.pdbx_description
1 polymer ?
#
loop_
_entity_poly.entity_id
_entity_poly.type
_entity_poly.pdbx_seq_one_letter_code
_entity_poly.pdbx_strand_id
1 'polypeptide(L)'
;MTKANKVLFITQEITPYVSESEMSLVGRNLPQAIQEKGREIRTFMPKWGNINERRNQLHEVIRLSGMNLIIDDTDHPLIIKVASIQSARMQVYFIDNDDYFQNRLQVTDENGEEYEDNDARAIFYARGVLETVKKLRWCPDIIHCHGWMTALAPLYIKKAYKDEPSFRDAKVIFSLYEDDFKQPFHADFSNKLLLKGIAKKDIAGLKEPIDYTALCKLAADFSDGIIQQSEHVNEEVLNYARESGKPVLEYQSPENFAEACNGFYDKVWETEQK
;
A
#
# COMPACT_ATOMS: atom_id res chain seq x y z
N MET A 1 -7.03 12.96 24.77
CA MET A 1 -6.91 12.67 23.33
C MET A 1 -6.43 11.22 23.20
N THR A 2 -7.16 10.38 22.51
CA THR A 2 -6.76 8.99 22.27
C THR A 2 -5.72 9.00 21.16
N LYS A 3 -4.53 8.43 21.40
CA LYS A 3 -3.49 8.26 20.40
C LYS A 3 -3.81 7.08 19.49
N ALA A 4 -3.42 7.16 18.23
CA ALA A 4 -3.44 6.01 17.33
C ALA A 4 -2.50 4.92 17.84
N ASN A 5 -3.00 3.71 18.09
CA ASN A 5 -2.20 2.63 18.67
C ASN A 5 -1.82 1.54 17.67
N LYS A 6 -2.59 1.37 16.61
CA LYS A 6 -2.44 0.29 15.63
C LYS A 6 -2.14 0.86 14.26
N VAL A 7 -1.02 0.46 13.67
CA VAL A 7 -0.57 0.93 12.36
C VAL A 7 -0.42 -0.24 11.40
N LEU A 8 -1.15 -0.18 10.29
CA LEU A 8 -1.01 -1.09 9.16
C LEU A 8 -0.07 -0.46 8.14
N PHE A 9 0.99 -1.17 7.79
CA PHE A 9 1.90 -0.78 6.71
C PHE A 9 1.62 -1.63 5.47
N ILE A 10 1.29 -0.97 4.37
CA ILE A 10 1.12 -1.58 3.06
C ILE A 10 2.23 -1.04 2.18
N THR A 11 3.21 -1.86 1.78
CA THR A 11 4.36 -1.41 1.02
C THR A 11 4.65 -2.31 -0.17
N GLN A 12 5.42 -1.82 -1.13
CA GLN A 12 5.92 -2.61 -2.25
C GLN A 12 7.18 -3.42 -1.91
N GLU A 13 8.00 -2.89 -1.01
CA GLU A 13 9.36 -3.39 -0.80
C GLU A 13 9.71 -3.40 0.67
N ILE A 14 10.34 -4.49 1.11
CA ILE A 14 10.93 -4.61 2.47
C ILE A 14 12.23 -5.38 2.35
N THR A 15 13.35 -4.80 2.79
CA THR A 15 14.59 -5.54 2.97
C THR A 15 14.47 -6.45 4.21
N PRO A 16 14.99 -7.69 4.21
CA PRO A 16 15.93 -8.30 3.26
C PRO A 16 15.26 -9.12 2.14
N TYR A 17 13.96 -9.04 1.94
CA TYR A 17 13.25 -9.86 0.96
C TYR A 17 13.53 -9.43 -0.48
N VAL A 18 13.76 -8.14 -0.69
CA VAL A 18 14.18 -7.54 -1.95
C VAL A 18 15.48 -6.77 -1.74
N SER A 19 16.12 -6.38 -2.85
CA SER A 19 17.35 -5.55 -2.82
C SER A 19 17.12 -4.23 -2.09
N GLU A 20 18.19 -3.68 -1.54
CA GLU A 20 18.11 -2.40 -0.85
C GLU A 20 17.74 -1.28 -1.84
N SER A 21 16.72 -0.54 -1.46
CA SER A 21 16.24 0.68 -2.07
C SER A 21 15.79 1.63 -0.95
N GLU A 22 15.53 2.88 -1.25
CA GLU A 22 14.92 3.78 -0.26
C GLU A 22 13.64 3.17 0.31
N MET A 23 12.74 2.69 -0.56
CA MET A 23 11.47 2.10 -0.15
C MET A 23 11.64 0.84 0.69
N SER A 24 12.57 -0.06 0.31
CA SER A 24 12.76 -1.30 1.05
C SER A 24 13.38 -1.08 2.43
N LEU A 25 14.26 -0.08 2.57
CA LEU A 25 14.83 0.33 3.85
C LEU A 25 13.78 0.97 4.75
N VAL A 26 12.95 1.86 4.20
CA VAL A 26 11.83 2.46 4.94
C VAL A 26 10.81 1.38 5.32
N GLY A 27 10.48 0.47 4.41
CA GLY A 27 9.55 -0.64 4.66
C GLY A 27 9.97 -1.54 5.81
N ARG A 28 11.27 -1.62 6.09
CA ARG A 28 11.81 -2.35 7.25
C ARG A 28 11.97 -1.46 8.48
N ASN A 29 12.60 -0.31 8.35
CA ASN A 29 13.06 0.48 9.50
C ASN A 29 11.93 1.28 10.14
N LEU A 30 11.00 1.82 9.36
CA LEU A 30 9.88 2.60 9.88
C LEU A 30 8.94 1.75 10.77
N PRO A 31 8.43 0.59 10.32
CA PRO A 31 7.56 -0.23 11.17
C PRO A 31 8.25 -0.65 12.46
N GLN A 32 9.53 -1.01 12.40
CA GLN A 32 10.31 -1.33 13.59
C GLN A 32 10.36 -0.15 14.57
N ALA A 33 10.72 1.04 14.11
CA ALA A 33 10.78 2.24 14.93
C ALA A 33 9.43 2.60 15.56
N ILE A 34 8.34 2.45 14.81
CA ILE A 34 6.97 2.70 15.28
C ILE A 34 6.57 1.68 16.35
N GLN A 35 6.93 0.42 16.17
CA GLN A 35 6.72 -0.64 17.17
C GLN A 35 7.51 -0.36 18.46
N GLU A 36 8.77 0.06 18.35
CA GLU A 36 9.63 0.43 19.48
C GLU A 36 9.07 1.63 20.28
N LYS A 37 8.28 2.48 19.63
CA LYS A 37 7.52 3.58 20.27
C LYS A 37 6.21 3.12 20.94
N GLY A 38 5.94 1.81 20.96
CA GLY A 38 4.84 1.20 21.68
C GLY A 38 3.56 1.03 20.88
N ARG A 39 3.57 1.24 19.55
CA ARG A 39 2.40 0.96 18.70
C ARG A 39 2.41 -0.49 18.23
N GLU A 40 1.23 -1.09 18.10
CA GLU A 40 1.05 -2.39 17.47
C GLU A 40 1.13 -2.21 15.95
N ILE A 41 1.89 -3.05 15.27
CA ILE A 41 2.07 -2.96 13.82
C ILE A 41 1.68 -4.26 13.11
N ARG A 42 1.27 -4.12 11.83
CA ARG A 42 1.24 -5.20 10.85
C ARG A 42 1.79 -4.69 9.54
N THR A 43 2.53 -5.54 8.84
CA THR A 43 3.22 -5.16 7.60
C THR A 43 2.90 -6.13 6.49
N PHE A 44 2.66 -5.59 5.29
CA PHE A 44 2.34 -6.34 4.10
C PHE A 44 3.22 -5.90 2.93
N MET A 45 3.58 -6.86 2.08
CA MET A 45 4.19 -6.61 0.79
C MET A 45 3.75 -7.67 -0.24
N PRO A 46 3.89 -7.40 -1.55
CA PRO A 46 3.67 -8.44 -2.55
C PRO A 46 4.73 -9.53 -2.45
N LYS A 47 4.34 -10.76 -2.72
CA LYS A 47 5.29 -11.88 -2.84
C LYS A 47 5.91 -11.86 -4.25
N TRP A 48 6.82 -10.95 -4.48
CA TRP A 48 7.54 -10.87 -5.75
C TRP A 48 8.20 -12.21 -6.12
N GLY A 49 8.20 -12.57 -7.41
CA GLY A 49 8.69 -13.86 -7.87
C GLY A 49 10.18 -14.11 -7.62
N ASN A 50 10.97 -13.04 -7.47
CA ASN A 50 12.38 -13.11 -7.14
C ASN A 50 12.67 -13.32 -5.64
N ILE A 51 11.65 -13.36 -4.78
CA ILE A 51 11.82 -13.66 -3.35
C ILE A 51 12.05 -15.15 -3.17
N ASN A 52 13.22 -15.50 -2.64
CA ASN A 52 13.55 -16.88 -2.31
C ASN A 52 12.83 -17.30 -1.03
N GLU A 53 11.75 -18.07 -1.16
CA GLU A 53 10.90 -18.48 -0.05
C GLU A 53 11.64 -19.34 0.98
N ARG A 54 12.45 -20.29 0.51
CA ARG A 54 13.20 -21.18 1.40
C ARG A 54 14.24 -20.44 2.21
N ARG A 55 15.02 -19.57 1.58
CA ARG A 55 16.04 -18.75 2.23
C ARG A 55 15.43 -17.82 3.29
N ASN A 56 14.29 -17.25 2.97
CA ASN A 56 13.61 -16.28 3.82
C ASN A 56 12.55 -16.92 4.75
N GLN A 57 12.43 -18.26 4.72
CA GLN A 57 11.53 -19.01 5.58
C GLN A 57 10.06 -18.55 5.48
N LEU A 58 9.58 -18.31 4.24
CA LEU A 58 8.19 -18.00 4.01
C LEU A 58 7.33 -19.25 4.23
N HIS A 59 6.24 -19.09 4.95
CA HIS A 59 5.27 -20.15 5.21
C HIS A 59 3.87 -19.71 4.79
N GLU A 60 3.14 -20.56 4.09
CA GLU A 60 1.76 -20.31 3.76
C GLU A 60 0.87 -20.36 5.01
N VAL A 61 -0.01 -19.38 5.14
CA VAL A 61 -1.04 -19.35 6.18
C VAL A 61 -2.36 -19.85 5.58
N ILE A 62 -2.56 -21.17 5.61
CA ILE A 62 -3.70 -21.85 4.95
C ILE A 62 -5.05 -21.26 5.38
N ARG A 63 -5.24 -20.93 6.65
CA ARG A 63 -6.49 -20.35 7.15
C ARG A 63 -6.83 -18.98 6.57
N LEU A 64 -5.83 -18.27 6.05
CA LEU A 64 -6.00 -16.96 5.41
C LEU A 64 -6.08 -17.05 3.90
N SER A 65 -5.54 -18.12 3.33
CA SER A 65 -5.48 -18.38 1.89
C SER A 65 -6.81 -18.95 1.33
N GLY A 66 -6.90 -19.06 0.01
CA GLY A 66 -7.97 -19.75 -0.71
C GLY A 66 -9.20 -18.92 -1.06
N MET A 67 -9.22 -17.62 -0.74
CA MET A 67 -10.25 -16.71 -1.24
C MET A 67 -9.95 -16.37 -2.71
N ASN A 68 -10.95 -16.43 -3.58
CA ASN A 68 -10.82 -15.93 -4.94
C ASN A 68 -11.13 -14.44 -5.01
N LEU A 69 -10.23 -13.67 -5.63
CA LEU A 69 -10.48 -12.29 -5.99
C LEU A 69 -10.80 -12.21 -7.48
N ILE A 70 -11.98 -11.72 -7.81
CA ILE A 70 -12.40 -11.54 -9.20
C ILE A 70 -11.85 -10.19 -9.68
N ILE A 71 -11.07 -10.22 -10.75
CA ILE A 71 -10.54 -9.04 -11.44
C ILE A 71 -10.80 -9.26 -12.92
N ASP A 72 -11.48 -8.31 -13.56
CA ASP A 72 -11.79 -8.38 -14.99
C ASP A 72 -12.42 -9.73 -15.41
N ASP A 73 -13.45 -10.16 -14.68
CA ASP A 73 -14.20 -11.41 -14.87
C ASP A 73 -13.38 -12.71 -14.76
N THR A 74 -12.18 -12.63 -14.21
CA THR A 74 -11.33 -13.79 -13.95
C THR A 74 -11.08 -13.99 -12.45
N ASP A 75 -11.06 -15.25 -12.03
CA ASP A 75 -10.81 -15.66 -10.64
C ASP A 75 -9.31 -15.78 -10.38
N HIS A 76 -8.85 -15.13 -9.31
CA HIS A 76 -7.46 -15.20 -8.88
C HIS A 76 -7.40 -15.63 -7.41
N PRO A 77 -6.88 -16.85 -7.11
CA PRO A 77 -6.75 -17.33 -5.75
C PRO A 77 -5.77 -16.45 -4.94
N LEU A 78 -6.22 -16.01 -3.77
CA LEU A 78 -5.39 -15.27 -2.83
C LEU A 78 -4.63 -16.25 -1.96
N ILE A 79 -3.31 -16.21 -2.02
CA ILE A 79 -2.39 -16.98 -1.20
C ILE A 79 -1.69 -16.02 -0.25
N ILE A 80 -1.67 -16.37 1.04
CA ILE A 80 -1.03 -15.56 2.07
C ILE A 80 0.15 -16.33 2.65
N LYS A 81 1.33 -15.73 2.57
CA LYS A 81 2.54 -16.25 3.21
C LYS A 81 3.01 -15.28 4.28
N VAL A 82 3.77 -15.80 5.23
CA VAL A 82 4.37 -14.99 6.30
C VAL A 82 5.83 -15.37 6.49
N ALA A 83 6.61 -14.39 6.89
CA ALA A 83 7.98 -14.57 7.38
C ALA A 83 8.26 -13.56 8.50
N SER A 84 9.31 -13.80 9.27
CA SER A 84 9.70 -12.94 10.37
C SER A 84 11.08 -12.35 10.14
N ILE A 85 11.23 -11.06 10.38
CA ILE A 85 12.52 -10.39 10.52
C ILE A 85 12.85 -10.39 12.00
N GLN A 86 13.59 -11.42 12.46
CA GLN A 86 13.82 -11.66 13.88
C GLN A 86 14.55 -10.50 14.57
N SER A 87 15.53 -9.90 13.89
CA SER A 87 16.28 -8.75 14.40
C SER A 87 15.41 -7.51 14.64
N ALA A 88 14.33 -7.37 13.89
CA ALA A 88 13.34 -6.29 14.02
C ALA A 88 12.12 -6.69 14.85
N ARG A 89 12.01 -7.96 15.27
CA ARG A 89 10.82 -8.54 15.94
C ARG A 89 9.54 -8.26 15.16
N MET A 90 9.63 -8.32 13.83
CA MET A 90 8.58 -7.94 12.91
C MET A 90 8.16 -9.12 12.05
N GLN A 91 6.85 -9.33 11.91
CA GLN A 91 6.28 -10.29 10.99
C GLN A 91 5.81 -9.58 9.74
N VAL A 92 6.07 -10.16 8.57
CA VAL A 92 5.65 -9.64 7.27
C VAL A 92 4.68 -10.63 6.63
N TYR A 93 3.52 -10.13 6.18
CA TYR A 93 2.55 -10.85 5.38
C TYR A 93 2.81 -10.58 3.90
N PHE A 94 2.81 -11.65 3.11
CA PHE A 94 3.00 -11.59 1.67
C PHE A 94 1.71 -11.92 0.95
N ILE A 95 1.30 -11.06 0.04
CA ILE A 95 0.18 -11.29 -0.87
C ILE A 95 0.72 -11.99 -2.09
N ASP A 96 0.25 -13.20 -2.36
CA ASP A 96 0.73 -14.05 -3.43
C ASP A 96 -0.41 -14.55 -4.33
N ASN A 97 -0.07 -14.81 -5.57
CA ASN A 97 -0.91 -15.42 -6.59
C ASN A 97 -0.03 -15.91 -7.74
N ASP A 98 -0.33 -17.08 -8.27
CA ASP A 98 0.49 -17.69 -9.31
C ASP A 98 0.51 -16.86 -10.62
N ASP A 99 -0.61 -16.25 -11.00
CA ASP A 99 -0.72 -15.48 -12.24
C ASP A 99 0.05 -14.15 -12.18
N TYR A 100 -0.02 -13.47 -11.02
CA TYR A 100 0.47 -12.09 -10.88
C TYR A 100 1.88 -11.98 -10.32
N PHE A 101 2.36 -12.96 -9.55
CA PHE A 101 3.64 -12.83 -8.84
C PHE A 101 4.63 -13.95 -9.12
N GLN A 102 4.16 -15.17 -9.39
CA GLN A 102 5.06 -16.26 -9.68
C GLN A 102 5.80 -16.01 -11.01
N ASN A 103 7.09 -16.32 -11.03
CA ASN A 103 7.96 -16.11 -12.21
C ASN A 103 8.02 -14.66 -12.74
N ARG A 104 7.66 -13.71 -11.92
CA ARG A 104 7.74 -12.28 -12.20
C ARG A 104 8.67 -11.60 -11.22
N LEU A 105 9.48 -10.68 -11.72
CA LEU A 105 10.23 -9.78 -10.84
C LEU A 105 9.26 -8.80 -10.15
N GLN A 106 9.74 -7.65 -9.69
CA GLN A 106 8.86 -6.67 -9.06
C GLN A 106 7.89 -6.05 -10.08
N VAL A 107 8.09 -4.79 -10.44
CA VAL A 107 7.21 -4.07 -11.38
C VAL A 107 7.76 -4.06 -12.82
N THR A 108 9.00 -4.48 -12.99
CA THR A 108 9.69 -4.60 -14.29
C THR A 108 10.28 -5.99 -14.45
N ASP A 109 10.49 -6.39 -15.69
CA ASP A 109 11.21 -7.59 -16.05
C ASP A 109 12.75 -7.42 -15.92
N GLU A 110 13.51 -8.43 -16.32
CA GLU A 110 15.00 -8.42 -16.28
C GLU A 110 15.63 -7.39 -17.23
N ASN A 111 14.88 -6.89 -18.22
CA ASN A 111 15.32 -5.86 -19.17
C ASN A 111 14.92 -4.44 -18.69
N GLY A 112 14.21 -4.34 -17.57
CA GLY A 112 13.69 -3.08 -17.04
C GLY A 112 12.38 -2.63 -17.68
N GLU A 113 11.74 -3.49 -18.47
CA GLU A 113 10.45 -3.20 -19.09
C GLU A 113 9.31 -3.48 -18.09
N GLU A 114 8.39 -2.54 -17.97
CA GLU A 114 7.23 -2.66 -17.07
C GLU A 114 6.27 -3.74 -17.56
N TYR A 115 5.73 -4.55 -16.63
CA TYR A 115 4.75 -5.56 -16.98
C TYR A 115 3.41 -4.89 -17.36
N GLU A 116 2.84 -5.35 -18.48
CA GLU A 116 1.57 -4.81 -19.01
C GLU A 116 0.40 -4.93 -18.03
N ASP A 117 0.40 -5.96 -17.19
CA ASP A 117 -0.65 -6.23 -16.22
C ASP A 117 -0.38 -5.62 -14.82
N ASN A 118 0.54 -4.68 -14.71
CA ASN A 118 0.82 -4.00 -13.44
C ASN A 118 -0.43 -3.32 -12.84
N ASP A 119 -1.36 -2.90 -13.68
CA ASP A 119 -2.66 -2.35 -13.27
C ASP A 119 -3.49 -3.39 -12.50
N ALA A 120 -3.67 -4.58 -13.04
CA ALA A 120 -4.41 -5.66 -12.39
C ALA A 120 -3.67 -6.19 -11.15
N ARG A 121 -2.33 -6.23 -11.20
CA ARG A 121 -1.47 -6.61 -10.07
C ARG A 121 -1.64 -5.65 -8.87
N ALA A 122 -1.74 -4.35 -9.14
CA ALA A 122 -2.00 -3.33 -8.11
C ALA A 122 -3.39 -3.51 -7.49
N ILE A 123 -4.42 -3.79 -8.29
CA ILE A 123 -5.77 -4.10 -7.80
C ILE A 123 -5.74 -5.33 -6.89
N PHE A 124 -5.12 -6.41 -7.35
CA PHE A 124 -5.03 -7.65 -6.60
C PHE A 124 -4.31 -7.46 -5.28
N TYR A 125 -3.19 -6.75 -5.29
CA TYR A 125 -2.42 -6.47 -4.09
C TYR A 125 -3.24 -5.67 -3.05
N ALA A 126 -3.81 -4.55 -3.44
CA ALA A 126 -4.62 -3.73 -2.54
C ALA A 126 -5.79 -4.52 -1.93
N ARG A 127 -6.56 -5.21 -2.76
CA ARG A 127 -7.69 -6.02 -2.30
C ARG A 127 -7.26 -7.20 -1.45
N GLY A 128 -6.17 -7.86 -1.82
CA GLY A 128 -5.62 -8.98 -1.06
C GLY A 128 -5.21 -8.60 0.35
N VAL A 129 -4.57 -7.45 0.53
CA VAL A 129 -4.24 -6.90 1.87
C VAL A 129 -5.52 -6.68 2.67
N LEU A 130 -6.51 -5.99 2.11
CA LEU A 130 -7.73 -5.63 2.84
C LEU A 130 -8.55 -6.86 3.25
N GLU A 131 -8.70 -7.85 2.37
CA GLU A 131 -9.38 -9.09 2.69
C GLU A 131 -8.63 -9.89 3.77
N THR A 132 -7.30 -9.85 3.76
CA THR A 132 -6.50 -10.52 4.79
C THR A 132 -6.66 -9.85 6.14
N VAL A 133 -6.58 -8.52 6.22
CA VAL A 133 -6.79 -7.75 7.47
C VAL A 133 -8.19 -7.99 8.02
N LYS A 134 -9.19 -8.03 7.17
CA LYS A 134 -10.58 -8.36 7.55
C LYS A 134 -10.67 -9.77 8.17
N LYS A 135 -10.04 -10.79 7.56
CA LYS A 135 -9.98 -12.15 8.12
C LYS A 135 -9.24 -12.20 9.45
N LEU A 136 -8.21 -11.38 9.63
CA LEU A 136 -7.48 -11.27 10.90
C LEU A 136 -8.31 -10.61 12.00
N ARG A 137 -9.45 -9.98 11.67
CA ARG A 137 -10.29 -9.22 12.61
C ARG A 137 -9.49 -8.20 13.41
N TRP A 138 -8.55 -7.55 12.74
CA TRP A 138 -7.68 -6.55 13.32
C TRP A 138 -8.06 -5.18 12.75
N CYS A 139 -8.26 -4.21 13.63
CA CYS A 139 -8.75 -2.88 13.26
C CYS A 139 -7.60 -1.88 13.42
N PRO A 140 -6.89 -1.49 12.34
CA PRO A 140 -5.89 -0.45 12.39
C PRO A 140 -6.52 0.92 12.64
N ASP A 141 -5.81 1.77 13.38
CA ASP A 141 -6.15 3.19 13.52
C ASP A 141 -5.59 3.97 12.32
N ILE A 142 -4.36 3.66 11.94
CA ILE A 142 -3.67 4.24 10.78
C ILE A 142 -3.35 3.14 9.77
N ILE A 143 -3.61 3.44 8.50
CA ILE A 143 -3.19 2.63 7.36
C ILE A 143 -2.22 3.47 6.54
N HIS A 144 -0.96 3.06 6.48
CA HIS A 144 0.10 3.78 5.80
C HIS A 144 0.50 3.02 4.53
N CYS A 145 0.20 3.62 3.39
CA CYS A 145 0.44 3.08 2.06
C CYS A 145 1.73 3.68 1.48
N HIS A 146 2.62 2.82 0.97
CA HIS A 146 3.94 3.18 0.45
C HIS A 146 4.10 2.77 -1.01
N GLY A 147 4.28 3.76 -1.89
CA GLY A 147 4.52 3.56 -3.30
C GLY A 147 3.26 3.39 -4.14
N TRP A 148 3.40 3.54 -5.45
CA TRP A 148 2.26 3.57 -6.37
C TRP A 148 1.48 2.25 -6.45
N MET A 149 2.14 1.10 -6.23
CA MET A 149 1.46 -0.21 -6.20
C MET A 149 0.40 -0.30 -5.10
N THR A 150 0.46 0.58 -4.09
CA THR A 150 -0.48 0.65 -2.97
C THR A 150 -1.53 1.76 -3.15
N ALA A 151 -1.43 2.53 -4.23
CA ALA A 151 -2.24 3.75 -4.45
C ALA A 151 -3.75 3.52 -4.52
N LEU A 152 -4.18 2.28 -4.78
CA LEU A 152 -5.62 1.93 -4.83
C LEU A 152 -6.21 1.61 -3.47
N ALA A 153 -5.40 1.29 -2.48
CA ALA A 153 -5.90 0.94 -1.15
C ALA A 153 -6.73 2.07 -0.51
N PRO A 154 -6.35 3.36 -0.59
CA PRO A 154 -7.17 4.44 -0.06
C PRO A 154 -8.60 4.47 -0.65
N LEU A 155 -8.73 4.35 -1.97
CA LEU A 155 -10.04 4.29 -2.64
C LEU A 155 -10.88 3.13 -2.10
N TYR A 156 -10.32 1.93 -2.07
CA TYR A 156 -11.04 0.75 -1.60
C TYR A 156 -11.48 0.90 -0.15
N ILE A 157 -10.60 1.36 0.73
CA ILE A 157 -10.91 1.56 2.16
C ILE A 157 -12.06 2.55 2.34
N LYS A 158 -12.01 3.69 1.66
CA LYS A 158 -12.99 4.76 1.84
C LYS A 158 -14.32 4.52 1.12
N LYS A 159 -14.36 3.59 0.16
CA LYS A 159 -15.57 3.32 -0.66
C LYS A 159 -16.08 1.88 -0.52
N ALA A 160 -15.31 0.90 -1.00
CA ALA A 160 -15.75 -0.50 -1.00
C ALA A 160 -15.83 -1.12 0.41
N TYR A 161 -14.91 -0.74 1.29
CA TYR A 161 -14.79 -1.25 2.66
C TYR A 161 -15.22 -0.25 3.74
N LYS A 162 -15.90 0.83 3.39
CA LYS A 162 -16.27 1.91 4.31
C LYS A 162 -17.11 1.45 5.52
N ASP A 163 -17.92 0.42 5.35
CA ASP A 163 -18.80 -0.11 6.38
C ASP A 163 -18.17 -1.32 7.12
N GLU A 164 -16.98 -1.77 6.70
CA GLU A 164 -16.28 -2.87 7.35
C GLU A 164 -15.72 -2.44 8.70
N PRO A 165 -16.01 -3.18 9.78
CA PRO A 165 -15.55 -2.83 11.12
C PRO A 165 -14.04 -2.64 11.23
N SER A 166 -13.26 -3.36 10.41
CA SER A 166 -11.80 -3.25 10.41
C SER A 166 -11.30 -1.92 9.85
N PHE A 167 -12.09 -1.21 9.03
CA PHE A 167 -11.58 -0.05 8.28
C PHE A 167 -12.38 1.23 8.46
N ARG A 168 -13.64 1.15 8.89
CA ARG A 168 -14.56 2.30 8.92
C ARG A 168 -14.03 3.51 9.70
N ASP A 169 -13.24 3.26 10.75
CA ASP A 169 -12.70 4.32 11.61
C ASP A 169 -11.23 4.64 11.29
N ALA A 170 -10.60 3.89 10.38
CA ALA A 170 -9.20 4.03 10.05
C ALA A 170 -8.91 5.32 9.26
N LYS A 171 -7.78 5.95 9.58
CA LYS A 171 -7.20 7.03 8.80
C LYS A 171 -6.17 6.47 7.84
N VAL A 172 -6.15 6.99 6.62
CA VAL A 172 -5.28 6.53 5.54
C VAL A 172 -4.23 7.58 5.23
N ILE A 173 -2.97 7.18 5.18
CA ILE A 173 -1.84 8.01 4.80
C ILE A 173 -1.19 7.40 3.57
N PHE A 174 -0.89 8.23 2.58
CA PHE A 174 -0.20 7.84 1.37
C PHE A 174 1.17 8.52 1.28
N SER A 175 2.24 7.72 1.14
CA SER A 175 3.60 8.22 0.95
C SER A 175 3.98 8.22 -0.51
N LEU A 176 4.43 9.40 -0.99
CA LEU A 176 4.98 9.63 -2.31
C LEU A 176 6.47 9.31 -2.32
N TYR A 177 6.89 8.49 -3.27
CA TYR A 177 8.27 8.14 -3.54
C TYR A 177 8.70 8.63 -4.93
N GLU A 178 9.99 8.61 -5.19
CA GLU A 178 10.55 8.73 -6.54
C GLU A 178 10.44 7.37 -7.25
N ASP A 179 9.21 6.99 -7.57
CA ASP A 179 8.86 5.66 -8.11
C ASP A 179 7.93 5.72 -9.33
N ASP A 180 7.98 6.81 -10.10
CA ASP A 180 7.12 7.04 -11.26
C ASP A 180 7.26 5.90 -12.28
N PHE A 181 6.15 5.24 -12.62
CA PHE A 181 6.11 4.33 -13.76
C PHE A 181 5.91 5.12 -15.06
N LYS A 182 6.36 4.53 -16.18
CA LYS A 182 6.42 5.19 -17.49
C LYS A 182 5.27 4.80 -18.42
N GLN A 183 4.86 3.53 -18.37
CA GLN A 183 3.81 3.02 -19.25
C GLN A 183 2.44 3.27 -18.62
N PRO A 184 1.58 4.07 -19.23
CA PRO A 184 0.22 4.27 -18.74
C PRO A 184 -0.53 2.93 -18.61
N PHE A 185 -1.43 2.85 -17.66
CA PHE A 185 -2.30 1.70 -17.50
C PHE A 185 -3.26 1.57 -18.68
N HIS A 186 -3.81 0.38 -18.89
CA HIS A 186 -4.76 0.12 -19.94
C HIS A 186 -6.02 1.01 -19.80
N ALA A 187 -6.63 1.36 -20.91
CA ALA A 187 -7.82 2.19 -20.95
C ALA A 187 -9.01 1.60 -20.16
N ASP A 188 -9.10 0.27 -20.07
CA ASP A 188 -10.13 -0.44 -19.33
C ASP A 188 -9.88 -0.51 -17.82
N PHE A 189 -8.75 -0.01 -17.33
CA PHE A 189 -8.38 -0.03 -15.91
C PHE A 189 -9.47 0.55 -15.00
N SER A 190 -10.10 1.64 -15.42
CA SER A 190 -11.21 2.24 -14.67
C SER A 190 -12.37 1.28 -14.44
N ASN A 191 -12.65 0.37 -15.39
CA ASN A 191 -13.69 -0.65 -15.23
C ASN A 191 -13.23 -1.77 -14.27
N LYS A 192 -11.97 -2.17 -14.34
CA LYS A 192 -11.38 -3.17 -13.45
C LYS A 192 -11.39 -2.75 -11.98
N LEU A 193 -11.34 -1.44 -11.71
CA LEU A 193 -11.41 -0.89 -10.35
C LEU A 193 -12.78 -1.06 -9.71
N LEU A 194 -13.85 -1.15 -10.50
CA LEU A 194 -15.20 -1.11 -9.98
C LEU A 194 -15.47 -2.30 -9.06
N LEU A 195 -15.89 -2.00 -7.85
CA LEU A 195 -16.31 -2.93 -6.82
C LEU A 195 -17.54 -2.34 -6.13
N LYS A 196 -18.34 -3.17 -5.49
CA LYS A 196 -19.51 -2.68 -4.74
C LYS A 196 -19.09 -1.56 -3.78
N GLY A 197 -19.73 -0.41 -3.88
CA GLY A 197 -19.41 0.78 -3.08
C GLY A 197 -18.61 1.85 -3.82
N ILE A 198 -17.97 1.50 -4.95
CA ILE A 198 -17.26 2.47 -5.80
C ILE A 198 -18.19 2.88 -6.95
N ALA A 199 -18.46 4.17 -7.06
CA ALA A 199 -19.22 4.74 -8.17
C ALA A 199 -18.28 5.34 -9.22
N LYS A 200 -18.76 5.44 -10.48
CA LYS A 200 -17.98 6.06 -11.57
C LYS A 200 -17.50 7.49 -11.24
N LYS A 201 -18.29 8.24 -10.47
CA LYS A 201 -17.90 9.58 -10.00
C LYS A 201 -16.67 9.57 -9.07
N ASP A 202 -16.46 8.50 -8.34
CA ASP A 202 -15.33 8.38 -7.40
C ASP A 202 -13.99 8.23 -8.14
N ILE A 203 -14.04 7.77 -9.37
CA ILE A 203 -12.86 7.57 -10.24
C ILE A 203 -12.87 8.50 -11.47
N ALA A 204 -13.72 9.52 -11.48
CA ALA A 204 -13.85 10.47 -12.61
C ALA A 204 -12.54 11.26 -12.87
N GLY A 205 -11.63 11.34 -11.91
CA GLY A 205 -10.31 11.92 -12.07
C GLY A 205 -9.33 11.07 -12.88
N LEU A 206 -9.60 9.77 -13.03
CA LEU A 206 -8.78 8.87 -13.86
C LEU A 206 -9.15 9.06 -15.34
N LYS A 207 -8.48 9.99 -15.99
CA LYS A 207 -8.59 10.23 -17.42
C LYS A 207 -7.46 9.56 -18.17
N GLU A 208 -7.75 9.08 -19.38
CA GLU A 208 -6.73 8.54 -20.26
C GLU A 208 -5.79 9.65 -20.79
N PRO A 209 -4.48 9.35 -20.90
CA PRO A 209 -3.84 8.14 -20.44
C PRO A 209 -3.77 8.08 -18.89
N ILE A 210 -4.05 6.90 -18.30
CA ILE A 210 -3.98 6.72 -16.83
C ILE A 210 -2.53 6.51 -16.45
N ASP A 211 -1.87 7.60 -16.14
CA ASP A 211 -0.47 7.66 -15.79
C ASP A 211 -0.26 7.67 -14.25
N TYR A 212 1.00 7.73 -13.85
CA TYR A 212 1.40 7.82 -12.45
C TYR A 212 0.75 9.01 -11.73
N THR A 213 0.72 10.17 -12.38
CA THR A 213 0.14 11.38 -11.79
C THR A 213 -1.36 11.21 -11.51
N ALA A 214 -2.12 10.67 -12.47
CA ALA A 214 -3.55 10.41 -12.29
C ALA A 214 -3.81 9.41 -11.16
N LEU A 215 -3.02 8.32 -11.10
CA LEU A 215 -3.12 7.30 -10.06
C LEU A 215 -2.83 7.87 -8.66
N CYS A 216 -1.73 8.61 -8.51
CA CYS A 216 -1.33 9.15 -7.21
C CYS A 216 -2.24 10.30 -6.73
N LYS A 217 -2.82 11.09 -7.65
CA LYS A 217 -3.88 12.05 -7.29
C LYS A 217 -5.12 11.34 -6.76
N LEU A 218 -5.53 10.23 -7.36
CA LEU A 218 -6.61 9.40 -6.83
C LEU A 218 -6.31 8.91 -5.41
N ALA A 219 -5.08 8.43 -5.18
CA ALA A 219 -4.66 8.02 -3.84
C ALA A 219 -4.73 9.18 -2.84
N ALA A 220 -4.29 10.38 -3.23
CA ALA A 220 -4.36 11.58 -2.40
C ALA A 220 -5.81 11.99 -2.08
N ASP A 221 -6.72 11.87 -3.04
CA ASP A 221 -8.15 12.19 -2.85
C ASP A 221 -8.78 11.37 -1.73
N PHE A 222 -8.44 10.09 -1.65
CA PHE A 222 -8.99 9.16 -0.66
C PHE A 222 -8.11 8.95 0.58
N SER A 223 -7.01 9.66 0.69
CA SER A 223 -6.16 9.66 1.89
C SER A 223 -6.52 10.79 2.84
N ASP A 224 -6.28 10.59 4.12
CA ASP A 224 -6.47 11.58 5.18
C ASP A 224 -5.21 12.41 5.42
N GLY A 225 -4.05 11.93 4.96
CA GLY A 225 -2.77 12.62 5.02
C GLY A 225 -1.82 12.11 3.96
N ILE A 226 -0.87 12.94 3.56
CA ILE A 226 0.12 12.64 2.54
C ILE A 226 1.52 12.89 3.10
N ILE A 227 2.47 12.04 2.75
CA ILE A 227 3.89 12.17 3.13
C ILE A 227 4.72 12.28 1.86
N GLN A 228 5.56 13.31 1.77
CA GLN A 228 6.66 13.34 0.82
C GLN A 228 7.79 12.49 1.39
N GLN A 229 7.91 11.24 0.92
CA GLN A 229 8.90 10.30 1.43
C GLN A 229 10.27 10.51 0.81
N SER A 230 10.36 10.57 -0.50
CA SER A 230 11.60 10.85 -1.21
C SER A 230 11.85 12.35 -1.28
N GLU A 231 13.12 12.75 -1.32
CA GLU A 231 13.51 14.15 -1.48
C GLU A 231 12.95 14.73 -2.78
N HIS A 232 13.01 13.93 -3.85
CA HIS A 232 12.44 14.25 -5.15
C HIS A 232 11.24 13.35 -5.41
N VAL A 233 10.09 13.95 -5.66
CA VAL A 233 8.86 13.25 -6.01
C VAL A 233 8.18 13.97 -7.18
N ASN A 234 7.14 13.38 -7.73
CA ASN A 234 6.33 14.02 -8.73
C ASN A 234 5.72 15.33 -8.18
N GLU A 235 6.23 16.47 -8.64
CA GLU A 235 5.87 17.80 -8.15
C GLU A 235 4.39 18.13 -8.38
N GLU A 236 3.79 17.62 -9.46
CA GLU A 236 2.38 17.86 -9.74
C GLU A 236 1.50 17.20 -8.70
N VAL A 237 1.83 15.96 -8.30
CA VAL A 237 1.10 15.24 -7.24
C VAL A 237 1.32 15.89 -5.88
N LEU A 238 2.54 16.29 -5.57
CA LEU A 238 2.86 16.95 -4.28
C LEU A 238 2.11 18.28 -4.14
N ASN A 239 2.11 19.11 -5.19
CA ASN A 239 1.39 20.38 -5.18
C ASN A 239 -0.13 20.17 -5.08
N TYR A 240 -0.67 19.16 -5.80
CA TYR A 240 -2.07 18.77 -5.67
C TYR A 240 -2.43 18.39 -4.22
N ALA A 241 -1.56 17.63 -3.56
CA ALA A 241 -1.75 17.25 -2.16
C ALA A 241 -1.73 18.48 -1.23
N ARG A 242 -0.78 19.40 -1.42
CA ARG A 242 -0.69 20.66 -0.65
C ARG A 242 -1.94 21.52 -0.79
N GLU A 243 -2.49 21.62 -2.00
CA GLU A 243 -3.69 22.40 -2.30
C GLU A 243 -4.98 21.76 -1.78
N SER A 244 -4.96 20.46 -1.47
CA SER A 244 -6.14 19.73 -0.98
C SER A 244 -6.62 20.16 0.41
N GLY A 245 -5.80 20.90 1.16
CA GLY A 245 -6.05 21.29 2.56
C GLY A 245 -5.89 20.15 3.57
N LYS A 246 -5.44 18.97 3.13
CA LYS A 246 -5.13 17.83 4.01
C LYS A 246 -3.75 18.00 4.65
N PRO A 247 -3.49 17.35 5.80
CA PRO A 247 -2.15 17.31 6.37
C PRO A 247 -1.13 16.74 5.37
N VAL A 248 -0.03 17.44 5.19
CA VAL A 248 1.13 16.98 4.41
C VAL A 248 2.35 17.01 5.31
N LEU A 249 3.09 15.91 5.35
CA LEU A 249 4.42 15.85 5.93
C LEU A 249 5.44 16.02 4.80
N GLU A 250 6.13 17.14 4.81
CA GLU A 250 7.22 17.39 3.86
C GLU A 250 8.40 16.46 4.13
N TYR A 251 9.29 16.29 3.14
CA TYR A 251 10.45 15.43 3.23
C TYR A 251 11.23 15.62 4.53
N GLN A 252 11.60 14.49 5.12
CA GLN A 252 12.42 14.42 6.32
C GLN A 252 13.67 13.59 6.03
N SER A 253 14.81 14.01 6.56
CA SER A 253 16.01 13.18 6.47
C SER A 253 15.80 11.83 7.16
N PRO A 254 16.53 10.78 6.75
CA PRO A 254 16.37 9.43 7.31
C PRO A 254 16.46 9.38 8.85
N GLU A 255 17.27 10.22 9.46
CA GLU A 255 17.46 10.28 10.91
C GLU A 255 16.21 10.80 11.64
N ASN A 256 15.46 11.69 11.01
CA ASN A 256 14.32 12.36 11.60
C ASN A 256 12.97 11.74 11.20
N PHE A 257 12.97 10.95 10.14
CA PHE A 257 11.73 10.49 9.50
C PHE A 257 10.83 9.70 10.44
N ALA A 258 11.37 8.73 11.21
CA ALA A 258 10.56 7.89 12.08
C ALA A 258 9.87 8.69 13.19
N GLU A 259 10.54 9.72 13.74
CA GLU A 259 9.96 10.58 14.78
C GLU A 259 8.89 11.49 14.17
N ALA A 260 9.19 12.12 13.04
CA ALA A 260 8.25 12.98 12.33
C ALA A 260 7.00 12.21 11.90
N CYS A 261 7.18 10.99 11.38
CA CYS A 261 6.09 10.11 10.96
C CYS A 261 5.21 9.70 12.15
N ASN A 262 5.84 9.34 13.29
CA ASN A 262 5.11 9.00 14.51
C ASN A 262 4.22 10.14 15.01
N GLY A 263 4.72 11.39 14.99
CA GLY A 263 3.94 12.58 15.33
C GLY A 263 2.86 12.88 14.28
N PHE A 264 3.15 12.64 13.01
CA PHE A 264 2.20 12.84 11.92
C PHE A 264 1.00 11.89 12.02
N TYR A 265 1.19 10.66 12.48
CA TYR A 265 0.08 9.72 12.73
C TYR A 265 -0.92 10.29 13.73
N ASP A 266 -0.45 10.86 14.84
CA ASP A 266 -1.33 11.47 15.84
C ASP A 266 -2.04 12.70 15.27
N LYS A 267 -1.33 13.54 14.50
CA LYS A 267 -1.93 14.69 13.82
C LYS A 267 -3.04 14.28 12.86
N VAL A 268 -2.85 13.24 12.05
CA VAL A 268 -3.86 12.75 11.11
C VAL A 268 -5.02 12.07 11.87
N TRP A 269 -4.73 11.34 12.94
CA TRP A 269 -5.74 10.70 13.77
C TRP A 269 -6.70 11.69 14.41
N GLU A 270 -6.21 12.85 14.80
CA GLU A 270 -7.01 13.91 15.44
C GLU A 270 -7.85 14.72 14.44
N THR A 271 -7.63 14.59 13.14
CA THR A 271 -8.48 15.26 12.14
C THR A 271 -9.88 14.67 12.13
N GLU A 272 -10.89 15.53 12.18
CA GLU A 272 -12.29 15.09 12.05
C GLU A 272 -12.51 14.42 10.69
N GLN A 273 -13.36 13.39 10.67
CA GLN A 273 -13.84 12.83 9.41
C GLN A 273 -14.79 13.84 8.76
N LYS A 274 -14.36 14.41 7.65
CA LYS A 274 -15.21 15.29 6.83
C LYS A 274 -16.15 14.48 5.93
#